data_1315f61fc429741ee0abc0e066b320a8
#
_entry.id   1315f61fc429741ee0abc0e066b320a8
#
_cell.length_a   1.000
_cell.length_b   1.000
_cell.length_c   1.000
_cell.angle_alpha   90.00
_cell.angle_beta   90.00
_cell.angle_gamma   90.00
#
_symmetry.space_group_name_H-M   'P 1'
#
loop_
_entity.id
_entity.type
_entity.pdbx_description
1 polymer ?
#
loop_
_entity_poly.entity_id
_entity_poly.type
_entity_poly.pdbx_seq_one_letter_code
_entity_poly.pdbx_strand_id
1 'polypeptide(L)'
;MTNNTHLITVTGPSLSGKTEFTKILEDLGDFHVITSVTTRPKRQHEIDGIDYHFVTEKKFKSMPMIQTTYFNGFNYGVSEEEVDKKSSKPILWVIAPQSIKQVEDFAKKRNWIFTKVFVSNPQEVLIERFLERLKNDTLADIKNYTKRLNNIITNEINWTHEAKEGVIGYDFKVFEFNANNTQKVITDFYKYIQENNPSPLRQKIKFTC
;
A
#
# COMPACT_ATOMS: atom_id res chain seq x y z
N MET A 1 0.88 -10.94 28.42
CA MET A 1 1.52 -9.95 27.53
C MET A 1 0.60 -9.77 26.36
N THR A 2 -0.08 -8.65 26.27
CA THR A 2 -0.97 -8.33 25.14
C THR A 2 -0.06 -8.11 23.93
N ASN A 3 -0.08 -9.07 23.00
CA ASN A 3 0.61 -8.94 21.71
C ASN A 3 -0.21 -7.91 20.89
N ASN A 4 0.08 -6.61 21.07
CA ASN A 4 -0.57 -5.58 20.31
C ASN A 4 -0.08 -5.65 18.86
N THR A 5 -0.89 -6.19 17.97
CA THR A 5 -0.62 -6.20 16.54
C THR A 5 -0.45 -4.77 16.07
N HIS A 6 0.58 -4.50 15.26
CA HIS A 6 0.81 -3.21 14.64
C HIS A 6 0.35 -3.24 13.17
N LEU A 7 -0.68 -2.46 12.86
CA LEU A 7 -1.21 -2.30 11.51
C LEU A 7 -0.71 -0.99 10.91
N ILE A 8 -0.06 -1.10 9.76
CA ILE A 8 0.56 0.02 9.05
C ILE A 8 -0.09 0.14 7.69
N THR A 9 -0.79 1.22 7.44
CA THR A 9 -1.35 1.49 6.11
C THR A 9 -0.37 2.29 5.26
N VAL A 10 -0.20 1.88 4.00
CA VAL A 10 0.63 2.56 3.01
C VAL A 10 -0.25 3.10 1.90
N THR A 11 -0.28 4.40 1.74
CA THR A 11 -1.10 5.11 0.75
C THR A 11 -0.26 5.98 -0.16
N GLY A 12 -0.86 6.51 -1.19
CA GLY A 12 -0.22 7.43 -2.15
C GLY A 12 -0.69 7.20 -3.58
N PRO A 13 -0.29 8.06 -4.53
CA PRO A 13 -0.72 7.97 -5.92
C PRO A 13 -0.29 6.66 -6.60
N SER A 14 -0.95 6.34 -7.70
CA SER A 14 -0.50 5.27 -8.62
C SER A 14 0.96 5.53 -9.03
N LEU A 15 1.74 4.45 -9.16
CA LEU A 15 3.14 4.52 -9.60
C LEU A 15 4.10 5.19 -8.60
N SER A 16 3.65 5.54 -7.40
CA SER A 16 4.51 6.15 -6.37
C SER A 16 5.53 5.22 -5.73
N GLY A 17 5.50 3.91 -6.03
CA GLY A 17 6.44 2.94 -5.46
C GLY A 17 5.94 2.24 -4.20
N LYS A 18 4.66 2.36 -3.82
CA LYS A 18 4.09 1.69 -2.63
C LYS A 18 4.38 0.19 -2.58
N THR A 19 4.13 -0.50 -3.69
CA THR A 19 4.37 -1.95 -3.79
C THR A 19 5.85 -2.29 -3.63
N GLU A 20 6.74 -1.50 -4.21
CA GLU A 20 8.19 -1.66 -4.06
C GLU A 20 8.61 -1.41 -2.61
N PHE A 21 8.12 -0.33 -2.00
CA PHE A 21 8.37 -0.01 -0.60
C PHE A 21 7.94 -1.15 0.34
N THR A 22 6.71 -1.66 0.20
CA THR A 22 6.20 -2.75 1.05
C THR A 22 6.92 -4.06 0.78
N LYS A 23 7.26 -4.37 -0.47
CA LYS A 23 8.00 -5.58 -0.83
C LYS A 23 9.40 -5.61 -0.23
N ILE A 24 10.13 -4.51 -0.28
CA ILE A 24 11.45 -4.42 0.36
C ILE A 24 11.34 -4.68 1.87
N LEU A 25 10.34 -4.12 2.54
CA LEU A 25 10.10 -4.34 3.97
C LEU A 25 9.74 -5.80 4.28
N GLU A 26 8.96 -6.45 3.41
CA GLU A 26 8.61 -7.87 3.52
C GLU A 26 9.83 -8.77 3.31
N ASP A 27 10.63 -8.50 2.28
CA ASP A 27 11.84 -9.25 1.92
C ASP A 27 12.92 -9.17 3.03
N LEU A 28 12.96 -8.06 3.79
CA LEU A 28 13.78 -7.93 4.99
C LEU A 28 13.30 -8.82 6.16
N GLY A 29 12.12 -9.39 6.06
CA GLY A 29 11.60 -10.41 6.97
C GLY A 29 10.93 -9.90 8.23
N ASP A 30 10.84 -8.58 8.45
CA ASP A 30 10.29 -8.00 9.68
C ASP A 30 8.81 -7.59 9.58
N PHE A 31 8.24 -7.61 8.38
CA PHE A 31 6.85 -7.23 8.11
C PHE A 31 6.10 -8.33 7.35
N HIS A 32 4.79 -8.28 7.44
CA HIS A 32 3.88 -9.11 6.66
C HIS A 32 3.01 -8.20 5.79
N VAL A 33 3.04 -8.39 4.47
CA VAL A 33 2.20 -7.61 3.54
C VAL A 33 0.87 -8.33 3.30
N ILE A 34 -0.24 -7.61 3.50
CA ILE A 34 -1.57 -8.12 3.18
C ILE A 34 -1.75 -8.21 1.66
N THR A 35 -2.17 -9.39 1.19
CA THR A 35 -2.58 -9.59 -0.20
C THR A 35 -4.05 -9.22 -0.37
N SER A 36 -4.33 -8.12 -1.04
CA SER A 36 -5.70 -7.65 -1.29
C SER A 36 -6.42 -8.50 -2.33
N VAL A 37 -7.75 -8.54 -2.26
CA VAL A 37 -8.62 -9.16 -3.26
C VAL A 37 -9.05 -8.10 -4.29
N THR A 38 -9.13 -8.45 -5.56
CA THR A 38 -9.61 -7.54 -6.61
C THR A 38 -10.42 -8.26 -7.69
N THR A 39 -11.39 -7.54 -8.27
CA THR A 39 -12.13 -7.98 -9.47
C THR A 39 -11.48 -7.53 -10.77
N ARG A 40 -10.37 -6.77 -10.69
CA ARG A 40 -9.60 -6.36 -11.86
C ARG A 40 -8.95 -7.60 -12.51
N PRO A 41 -8.96 -7.70 -13.83
CA PRO A 41 -8.20 -8.73 -14.53
C PRO A 41 -6.71 -8.68 -14.17
N LYS A 42 -6.11 -9.86 -14.01
CA LYS A 42 -4.68 -10.03 -13.75
C LYS A 42 -3.86 -9.52 -14.95
N ARG A 43 -2.80 -8.77 -14.70
CA ARG A 43 -1.83 -8.37 -15.72
C ARG A 43 -0.84 -9.51 -16.00
N GLN A 44 -0.14 -9.41 -17.13
CA GLN A 44 0.76 -10.48 -17.59
C GLN A 44 1.85 -10.84 -16.58
N HIS A 45 2.40 -9.85 -15.89
CA HIS A 45 3.50 -10.02 -14.93
C HIS A 45 3.06 -10.22 -13.48
N GLU A 46 1.75 -10.11 -13.19
CA GLU A 46 1.22 -10.29 -11.83
C GLU A 46 0.99 -11.78 -11.53
N ILE A 47 1.10 -12.17 -10.27
CA ILE A 47 0.93 -13.53 -9.78
C ILE A 47 -0.25 -13.56 -8.81
N ASP A 48 -1.23 -14.45 -9.08
CA ASP A 48 -2.37 -14.63 -8.18
C ASP A 48 -1.92 -15.18 -6.82
N GLY A 49 -2.48 -14.60 -5.76
CA GLY A 49 -2.10 -14.91 -4.39
C GLY A 49 -0.83 -14.22 -3.88
N ILE A 50 -0.10 -13.50 -4.75
CA ILE A 50 1.08 -12.70 -4.39
C ILE A 50 0.77 -11.22 -4.55
N ASP A 51 0.48 -10.77 -5.78
CA ASP A 51 0.16 -9.35 -6.02
C ASP A 51 -1.26 -9.00 -5.58
N TYR A 52 -2.20 -9.88 -5.88
CA TYR A 52 -3.62 -9.82 -5.49
C TYR A 52 -4.22 -11.23 -5.51
N HIS A 53 -5.33 -11.42 -4.79
CA HIS A 53 -6.25 -12.49 -5.07
C HIS A 53 -7.23 -12.01 -6.16
N PHE A 54 -7.06 -12.50 -7.39
CA PHE A 54 -7.91 -12.12 -8.52
C PHE A 54 -9.17 -12.96 -8.54
N VAL A 55 -10.33 -12.33 -8.37
CA VAL A 55 -11.61 -13.01 -8.25
C VAL A 55 -12.67 -12.42 -9.17
N THR A 56 -13.74 -13.18 -9.43
CA THR A 56 -14.92 -12.67 -10.13
C THR A 56 -15.76 -11.75 -9.23
N GLU A 57 -16.58 -10.87 -9.82
CA GLU A 57 -17.52 -10.03 -9.08
C GLU A 57 -18.42 -10.85 -8.14
N LYS A 58 -18.92 -12.02 -8.61
CA LYS A 58 -19.74 -12.92 -7.81
C LYS A 58 -18.99 -13.41 -6.57
N LYS A 59 -17.75 -13.83 -6.73
CA LYS A 59 -16.91 -14.30 -5.62
C LYS A 59 -16.60 -13.16 -4.65
N PHE A 60 -16.22 -11.98 -5.16
CA PHE A 60 -15.94 -10.80 -4.34
C PHE A 60 -17.12 -10.46 -3.41
N LYS A 61 -18.35 -10.42 -3.96
CA LYS A 61 -19.58 -10.11 -3.20
C LYS A 61 -19.92 -11.17 -2.13
N SER A 62 -19.43 -12.39 -2.26
CA SER A 62 -19.67 -13.47 -1.29
C SER A 62 -18.62 -13.56 -0.18
N MET A 63 -17.55 -12.76 -0.25
CA MET A 63 -16.47 -12.81 0.75
C MET A 63 -16.75 -11.85 1.92
N PRO A 64 -16.48 -12.26 3.17
CA PRO A 64 -16.53 -11.37 4.32
C PRO A 64 -15.36 -10.38 4.25
N MET A 65 -15.64 -9.15 3.82
CA MET A 65 -14.64 -8.11 3.63
C MET A 65 -14.60 -7.14 4.82
N ILE A 66 -13.41 -6.86 5.32
CA ILE A 66 -13.17 -5.82 6.33
C ILE A 66 -13.23 -4.44 5.69
N GLN A 67 -12.66 -4.31 4.50
CA GLN A 67 -12.60 -3.06 3.76
C GLN A 67 -12.86 -3.33 2.30
N THR A 68 -13.60 -2.44 1.65
CA THR A 68 -13.83 -2.45 0.21
C THR A 68 -13.70 -1.05 -0.37
N THR A 69 -13.15 -0.98 -1.56
CA THR A 69 -13.04 0.26 -2.35
C THR A 69 -13.33 -0.02 -3.81
N TYR A 70 -14.14 0.82 -4.43
CA TYR A 70 -14.31 0.81 -5.88
C TYR A 70 -13.37 1.84 -6.50
N PHE A 71 -12.47 1.38 -7.36
CA PHE A 71 -11.44 2.23 -7.92
C PHE A 71 -11.13 1.84 -9.37
N ASN A 72 -11.13 2.83 -10.26
CA ASN A 72 -10.86 2.64 -11.70
C ASN A 72 -11.70 1.55 -12.38
N GLY A 73 -12.96 1.38 -11.96
CA GLY A 73 -13.88 0.41 -12.56
C GLY A 73 -13.87 -0.98 -11.94
N PHE A 74 -13.09 -1.20 -10.88
CA PHE A 74 -12.93 -2.50 -10.23
C PHE A 74 -13.09 -2.40 -8.71
N ASN A 75 -13.51 -3.51 -8.11
CA ASN A 75 -13.55 -3.64 -6.67
C ASN A 75 -12.19 -4.11 -6.14
N TYR A 76 -11.82 -3.56 -4.99
CA TYR A 76 -10.66 -3.95 -4.18
C TYR A 76 -11.12 -4.12 -2.74
N GLY A 77 -10.51 -5.05 -2.03
CA GLY A 77 -10.84 -5.26 -0.62
C GLY A 77 -9.87 -6.19 0.07
N VAL A 78 -10.06 -6.35 1.37
CA VAL A 78 -9.33 -7.32 2.18
C VAL A 78 -10.31 -8.11 3.00
N SER A 79 -10.19 -9.43 2.97
CA SER A 79 -11.03 -10.34 3.75
C SER A 79 -10.56 -10.45 5.20
N GLU A 80 -11.47 -10.83 6.09
CA GLU A 80 -11.13 -11.14 7.49
C GLU A 80 -10.09 -12.26 7.57
N GLU A 81 -10.22 -13.29 6.74
CA GLU A 81 -9.29 -14.41 6.68
C GLU A 81 -7.84 -13.94 6.42
N GLU A 82 -7.66 -12.99 5.52
CA GLU A 82 -6.33 -12.47 5.19
C GLU A 82 -5.68 -11.75 6.36
N VAL A 83 -6.44 -10.92 7.06
CA VAL A 83 -5.94 -10.16 8.22
C VAL A 83 -5.72 -11.05 9.43
N ASP A 84 -6.54 -12.08 9.59
CA ASP A 84 -6.44 -13.02 10.71
C ASP A 84 -5.37 -14.10 10.50
N LYS A 85 -4.72 -14.15 9.34
CA LYS A 85 -3.50 -14.94 9.16
C LYS A 85 -2.49 -14.52 10.24
N LYS A 86 -2.29 -15.39 11.22
CA LYS A 86 -1.49 -15.09 12.42
C LYS A 86 -0.06 -14.72 12.04
N SER A 87 0.24 -13.45 12.02
CA SER A 87 1.59 -12.94 11.92
C SER A 87 2.01 -12.36 13.27
N SER A 88 3.19 -12.74 13.75
CA SER A 88 3.83 -12.06 14.89
C SER A 88 4.53 -10.77 14.46
N LYS A 89 4.47 -10.45 13.17
CA LYS A 89 5.11 -9.29 12.56
C LYS A 89 4.11 -8.16 12.39
N PRO A 90 4.55 -6.89 12.37
CA PRO A 90 3.73 -5.78 11.91
C PRO A 90 3.14 -6.03 10.52
N ILE A 91 1.90 -5.61 10.34
CA ILE A 91 1.14 -5.83 9.12
C ILE A 91 1.22 -4.57 8.26
N LEU A 92 1.63 -4.73 7.00
CA LEU A 92 1.60 -3.68 5.97
C LEU A 92 0.37 -3.86 5.07
N TRP A 93 -0.39 -2.81 4.90
CA TRP A 93 -1.60 -2.82 4.08
C TRP A 93 -1.62 -1.63 3.12
N VAL A 94 -1.49 -1.92 1.82
CA VAL A 94 -1.58 -0.88 0.77
C VAL A 94 -3.05 -0.58 0.50
N ILE A 95 -3.47 0.66 0.76
CA ILE A 95 -4.86 1.12 0.59
C ILE A 95 -4.93 2.48 -0.13
N ALA A 96 -6.11 2.82 -0.62
CA ALA A 96 -6.39 4.17 -1.07
C ALA A 96 -6.70 5.12 0.13
N PRO A 97 -6.38 6.42 0.04
CA PRO A 97 -6.56 7.36 1.16
C PRO A 97 -7.98 7.39 1.74
N GLN A 98 -9.00 7.26 0.89
CA GLN A 98 -10.41 7.24 1.32
C GLN A 98 -10.76 6.04 2.23
N SER A 99 -9.94 4.99 2.23
CA SER A 99 -10.15 3.79 3.07
C SER A 99 -9.49 3.89 4.44
N ILE A 100 -8.65 4.91 4.69
CA ILE A 100 -7.89 5.05 5.95
C ILE A 100 -8.83 5.01 7.16
N LYS A 101 -9.91 5.78 7.13
CA LYS A 101 -10.85 5.87 8.26
C LYS A 101 -11.46 4.50 8.60
N GLN A 102 -11.87 3.73 7.60
CA GLN A 102 -12.44 2.41 7.79
C GLN A 102 -11.43 1.43 8.44
N VAL A 103 -10.18 1.47 7.98
CA VAL A 103 -9.11 0.61 8.50
C VAL A 103 -8.66 1.06 9.89
N GLU A 104 -8.63 2.36 10.15
CA GLU A 104 -8.35 2.91 11.49
C GLU A 104 -9.41 2.47 12.52
N ASP A 105 -10.69 2.54 12.16
CA ASP A 105 -11.79 2.10 13.02
C ASP A 105 -11.73 0.59 13.29
N PHE A 106 -11.32 -0.19 12.30
CA PHE A 106 -11.07 -1.62 12.46
C PHE A 106 -9.92 -1.89 13.43
N ALA A 107 -8.78 -1.19 13.29
CA ALA A 107 -7.64 -1.32 14.17
C ALA A 107 -7.99 -0.93 15.62
N LYS A 108 -8.74 0.16 15.80
CA LYS A 108 -9.24 0.62 17.12
C LYS A 108 -10.12 -0.43 17.79
N LYS A 109 -11.06 -1.05 17.08
CA LYS A 109 -11.93 -2.11 17.62
C LYS A 109 -11.15 -3.33 18.11
N ARG A 110 -10.01 -3.62 17.50
CA ARG A 110 -9.13 -4.73 17.88
C ARG A 110 -8.04 -4.34 18.88
N ASN A 111 -8.02 -3.08 19.31
CA ASN A 111 -6.96 -2.51 20.18
C ASN A 111 -5.55 -2.69 19.57
N TRP A 112 -5.43 -2.50 18.25
CA TRP A 112 -4.18 -2.58 17.52
C TRP A 112 -3.49 -1.21 17.45
N ILE A 113 -2.17 -1.20 17.39
CA ILE A 113 -1.40 0.00 17.07
C ILE A 113 -1.63 0.31 15.58
N PHE A 114 -1.86 1.57 15.26
CA PHE A 114 -2.16 2.00 13.89
C PHE A 114 -1.22 3.10 13.43
N THR A 115 -0.59 2.90 12.27
CA THR A 115 0.31 3.88 11.65
C THR A 115 -0.10 4.14 10.20
N LYS A 116 -0.11 5.41 9.81
CA LYS A 116 -0.43 5.88 8.46
C LYS A 116 0.83 6.34 7.75
N VAL A 117 1.16 5.68 6.66
CA VAL A 117 2.31 6.00 5.80
C VAL A 117 1.85 6.54 4.47
N PHE A 118 2.48 7.61 4.00
CA PHE A 118 2.27 8.17 2.68
C PHE A 118 3.54 8.05 1.84
N VAL A 119 3.43 7.48 0.64
CA VAL A 119 4.54 7.34 -0.31
C VAL A 119 4.15 8.00 -1.63
N SER A 120 4.95 8.96 -2.06
CA SER A 120 4.76 9.67 -3.33
C SER A 120 6.10 9.89 -4.05
N ASN A 121 6.02 10.45 -5.22
CA ASN A 121 7.12 10.98 -6.01
C ASN A 121 6.70 12.31 -6.64
N PRO A 122 7.65 13.13 -7.12
CA PRO A 122 7.35 14.27 -7.96
C PRO A 122 6.45 13.89 -9.13
N GLN A 123 5.59 14.80 -9.54
CA GLN A 123 4.58 14.55 -10.59
C GLN A 123 5.23 14.09 -11.89
N GLU A 124 6.35 14.66 -12.26
CA GLU A 124 7.14 14.33 -13.45
C GLU A 124 7.54 12.85 -13.44
N VAL A 125 8.02 12.36 -12.29
CA VAL A 125 8.41 10.96 -12.11
C VAL A 125 7.21 10.02 -12.22
N LEU A 126 6.04 10.41 -11.70
CA LEU A 126 4.82 9.61 -11.84
C LEU A 126 4.36 9.51 -13.29
N ILE A 127 4.48 10.61 -14.05
CA ILE A 127 4.16 10.65 -15.49
C ILE A 127 5.15 9.79 -16.28
N GLU A 128 6.45 9.92 -16.04
CA GLU A 128 7.47 9.10 -16.67
C GLU A 128 7.24 7.60 -16.46
N ARG A 129 7.00 7.18 -15.23
CA ARG A 129 6.66 5.79 -14.88
C ARG A 129 5.37 5.32 -15.54
N PHE A 130 4.41 6.23 -15.73
CA PHE A 130 3.18 5.92 -16.45
C PHE A 130 3.45 5.66 -17.93
N LEU A 131 4.23 6.52 -18.59
CA LEU A 131 4.63 6.37 -20.00
C LEU A 131 5.46 5.11 -20.24
N GLU A 132 6.38 4.80 -19.32
CA GLU A 132 7.18 3.57 -19.36
C GLU A 132 6.29 2.32 -19.29
N ARG A 133 5.31 2.35 -18.41
CA ARG A 133 4.36 1.24 -18.28
C ARG A 133 3.51 1.04 -19.53
N LEU A 134 3.12 2.14 -20.22
CA LEU A 134 2.39 2.07 -21.48
C LEU A 134 3.13 1.29 -22.57
N LYS A 135 4.46 1.37 -22.62
CA LYS A 135 5.27 0.67 -23.61
C LYS A 135 5.25 -0.84 -23.44
N ASN A 136 4.99 -1.31 -22.22
CA ASN A 136 5.06 -2.73 -21.86
C ASN A 136 3.69 -3.41 -21.74
N ASP A 137 2.59 -2.66 -21.89
CA ASP A 137 1.23 -3.17 -21.74
C ASP A 137 0.54 -3.48 -23.08
N THR A 138 -0.46 -4.37 -23.05
CA THR A 138 -1.21 -4.78 -24.25
C THR A 138 -2.21 -3.73 -24.72
N LEU A 139 -2.67 -3.82 -26.00
CA LEU A 139 -3.71 -2.95 -26.56
C LEU A 139 -5.03 -2.95 -25.76
N ALA A 140 -5.35 -4.06 -25.07
CA ALA A 140 -6.53 -4.16 -24.20
C ALA A 140 -6.38 -3.27 -22.95
N ASP A 141 -5.16 -3.12 -22.46
CA ASP A 141 -4.83 -2.28 -21.31
C ASP A 141 -4.89 -0.78 -21.70
N ILE A 142 -4.51 -0.43 -22.94
CA ILE A 142 -4.47 0.96 -23.44
C ILE A 142 -5.83 1.64 -23.35
N LYS A 143 -6.94 0.94 -23.63
CA LYS A 143 -8.30 1.50 -23.51
C LYS A 143 -8.65 1.97 -22.10
N ASN A 144 -8.05 1.36 -21.08
CA ASN A 144 -8.25 1.73 -19.69
C ASN A 144 -7.30 2.85 -19.23
N TYR A 145 -6.25 3.15 -20.01
CA TYR A 145 -5.23 4.12 -19.62
C TYR A 145 -5.70 5.56 -19.62
N THR A 146 -6.53 5.98 -20.60
CA THR A 146 -7.06 7.35 -20.60
C THR A 146 -7.84 7.65 -19.33
N LYS A 147 -8.68 6.69 -18.90
CA LYS A 147 -9.44 6.80 -17.64
C LYS A 147 -8.51 6.84 -16.44
N ARG A 148 -7.46 6.02 -16.44
CA ARG A 148 -6.48 5.95 -15.37
C ARG A 148 -5.61 7.20 -15.30
N LEU A 149 -5.14 7.71 -16.44
CA LEU A 149 -4.37 8.96 -16.51
C LEU A 149 -5.21 10.14 -16.02
N ASN A 150 -6.47 10.25 -16.45
CA ASN A 150 -7.37 11.27 -15.93
C ASN A 150 -7.51 11.17 -14.42
N ASN A 151 -7.67 9.96 -13.85
CA ASN A 151 -7.79 9.80 -12.42
C ASN A 151 -6.50 10.20 -11.68
N ILE A 152 -5.34 9.88 -12.23
CA ILE A 152 -4.04 10.31 -11.66
C ILE A 152 -3.97 11.83 -11.64
N ILE A 153 -4.26 12.49 -12.79
CA ILE A 153 -4.14 13.95 -12.94
C ILE A 153 -5.19 14.69 -12.11
N THR A 154 -6.43 14.20 -12.05
CA THR A 154 -7.53 14.95 -11.42
C THR A 154 -7.68 14.66 -9.93
N ASN A 155 -7.36 13.47 -9.48
CA ASN A 155 -7.64 13.03 -8.11
C ASN A 155 -6.37 12.69 -7.33
N GLU A 156 -5.50 11.82 -7.90
CA GLU A 156 -4.40 11.26 -7.13
C GLU A 156 -3.26 12.28 -6.87
N ILE A 157 -3.08 13.26 -7.76
CA ILE A 157 -2.13 14.38 -7.54
C ILE A 157 -2.51 15.18 -6.31
N ASN A 158 -3.81 15.40 -6.08
CA ASN A 158 -4.30 16.12 -4.91
C ASN A 158 -3.93 15.41 -3.60
N TRP A 159 -3.82 14.08 -3.58
CA TRP A 159 -3.39 13.35 -2.39
C TRP A 159 -2.00 13.75 -1.89
N THR A 160 -1.09 14.06 -2.82
CA THR A 160 0.24 14.56 -2.44
C THR A 160 0.18 15.94 -1.83
N HIS A 161 -0.66 16.82 -2.36
CA HIS A 161 -0.91 18.15 -1.79
C HIS A 161 -1.55 18.02 -0.40
N GLU A 162 -2.63 17.27 -0.27
CA GLU A 162 -3.33 17.02 1.00
C GLU A 162 -2.40 16.42 2.08
N ALA A 163 -1.47 15.52 1.67
CA ALA A 163 -0.49 14.96 2.59
C ALA A 163 0.55 15.99 3.04
N LYS A 164 0.95 16.92 2.17
CA LYS A 164 1.85 18.04 2.51
C LYS A 164 1.19 19.01 3.46
N GLU A 165 -0.04 19.40 3.16
CA GLU A 165 -0.84 20.33 3.97
C GLU A 165 -1.36 19.74 5.29
N GLY A 166 -1.20 18.41 5.48
CA GLY A 166 -1.65 17.75 6.71
C GLY A 166 -3.17 17.52 6.80
N VAL A 167 -3.89 17.59 5.70
CA VAL A 167 -5.34 17.31 5.63
C VAL A 167 -5.63 15.89 6.14
N ILE A 168 -4.78 14.93 5.76
CA ILE A 168 -4.70 13.61 6.38
C ILE A 168 -3.43 13.60 7.23
N GLY A 169 -3.57 13.43 8.54
CA GLY A 169 -2.44 13.34 9.46
C GLY A 169 -1.67 12.03 9.29
N TYR A 170 -0.76 11.98 8.32
CA TYR A 170 0.16 10.85 8.15
C TYR A 170 1.29 10.89 9.17
N ASP A 171 1.61 9.73 9.72
CA ASP A 171 2.63 9.55 10.75
C ASP A 171 4.03 9.49 10.14
N PHE A 172 4.16 8.90 8.94
CA PHE A 172 5.40 8.87 8.17
C PHE A 172 5.13 9.23 6.70
N LYS A 173 5.94 10.12 6.13
CA LYS A 173 5.75 10.66 4.78
C LYS A 173 7.02 10.54 3.95
N VAL A 174 6.86 10.00 2.73
CA VAL A 174 7.91 9.89 1.72
C VAL A 174 7.42 10.62 0.48
N PHE A 175 8.07 11.72 0.12
CA PHE A 175 7.72 12.51 -1.08
C PHE A 175 8.62 12.26 -2.28
N GLU A 176 9.62 11.42 -2.10
CA GLU A 176 10.48 10.92 -3.15
C GLU A 176 10.95 9.51 -2.78
N PHE A 177 10.65 8.52 -3.63
CA PHE A 177 11.05 7.13 -3.46
C PHE A 177 11.57 6.57 -4.78
N ASN A 178 12.90 6.41 -4.87
CA ASN A 178 13.59 5.95 -6.06
C ASN A 178 14.85 5.15 -5.67
N ALA A 179 15.54 4.57 -6.66
CA ALA A 179 16.71 3.73 -6.44
C ALA A 179 17.84 4.44 -5.65
N ASN A 180 17.99 5.76 -5.80
CA ASN A 180 19.08 6.51 -5.15
C ASN A 180 18.85 6.76 -3.66
N ASN A 181 17.59 6.72 -3.20
CA ASN A 181 17.25 7.02 -1.81
C ASN A 181 16.56 5.88 -1.07
N THR A 182 16.31 4.76 -1.74
CA THR A 182 15.61 3.60 -1.15
C THR A 182 16.20 3.21 0.20
N GLN A 183 17.51 3.01 0.29
CA GLN A 183 18.16 2.60 1.54
C GLN A 183 17.92 3.59 2.67
N LYS A 184 18.07 4.89 2.39
CA LYS A 184 17.82 5.94 3.36
C LYS A 184 16.36 5.93 3.84
N VAL A 185 15.40 5.89 2.92
CA VAL A 185 13.96 5.88 3.24
C VAL A 185 13.59 4.67 4.10
N ILE A 186 14.08 3.49 3.76
CA ILE A 186 13.83 2.26 4.54
C ILE A 186 14.45 2.39 5.94
N THR A 187 15.69 2.89 6.05
CA THR A 187 16.34 3.12 7.35
C THR A 187 15.56 4.10 8.23
N ASP A 188 15.15 5.22 7.66
CA ASP A 188 14.37 6.25 8.37
C ASP A 188 13.00 5.68 8.83
N PHE A 189 12.36 4.85 8.00
CA PHE A 189 11.11 4.19 8.36
C PHE A 189 11.29 3.20 9.53
N TYR A 190 12.32 2.36 9.49
CA TYR A 190 12.60 1.44 10.60
C TYR A 190 12.87 2.20 11.91
N LYS A 191 13.66 3.26 11.85
CA LYS A 191 13.91 4.12 13.00
C LYS A 191 12.60 4.67 13.57
N TYR A 192 11.73 5.20 12.69
CA TYR A 192 10.42 5.69 13.06
C TYR A 192 9.59 4.60 13.77
N ILE A 193 9.51 3.40 13.22
CA ILE A 193 8.75 2.29 13.81
C ILE A 193 9.34 1.88 15.16
N GLN A 194 10.66 1.81 15.32
CA GLN A 194 11.31 1.46 16.59
C GLN A 194 11.05 2.49 17.68
N GLU A 195 11.03 3.78 17.35
CA GLU A 195 10.78 4.87 18.29
C GLU A 195 9.30 4.95 18.70
N ASN A 196 8.38 4.55 17.85
CA ASN A 196 6.93 4.72 18.05
C ASN A 196 6.17 3.40 18.30
N ASN A 197 6.86 2.24 18.30
CA ASN A 197 6.26 0.94 18.56
C ASN A 197 6.79 0.33 19.86
N PRO A 198 5.92 0.05 20.85
CA PRO A 198 6.32 -0.60 22.10
C PRO A 198 6.77 -2.07 21.94
N SER A 199 6.48 -2.70 20.79
CA SER A 199 6.99 -4.05 20.47
C SER A 199 8.24 -3.93 19.60
N PRO A 200 9.45 -4.23 20.11
CA PRO A 200 10.67 -4.10 19.35
C PRO A 200 10.64 -5.01 18.11
N LEU A 201 10.95 -4.46 16.95
CA LEU A 201 11.32 -5.24 15.77
C LEU A 201 12.50 -6.13 16.16
N ARG A 202 12.44 -7.42 15.81
CA ARG A 202 13.39 -8.43 16.31
C ARG A 202 14.80 -8.29 15.75
N GLN A 203 14.99 -7.50 14.68
CA GLN A 203 16.30 -7.34 14.06
C GLN A 203 16.79 -5.89 14.12
N LYS A 204 18.03 -5.72 14.63
CA LYS A 204 18.82 -4.55 14.30
C LYS A 204 19.23 -4.72 12.84
N ILE A 205 18.72 -3.88 11.96
CA ILE A 205 19.06 -3.91 10.54
C ILE A 205 20.57 -3.66 10.45
N LYS A 206 21.32 -4.68 10.10
CA LYS A 206 22.67 -4.52 9.59
C LYS A 206 22.53 -4.36 8.07
N PHE A 207 22.45 -3.12 7.60
CA PHE A 207 22.75 -2.86 6.21
C PHE A 207 24.25 -3.16 6.04
N THR A 208 24.59 -4.26 5.39
CA THR A 208 25.93 -4.47 4.86
C THR A 208 26.11 -3.50 3.71
N CYS A 209 27.00 -2.53 3.88
CA CYS A 209 27.47 -1.62 2.85
C CYS A 209 28.05 -2.39 1.66
#